data_70e73a4d3d7bc6b14a699a21cbd908df
#
_entry.id   70e73a4d3d7bc6b14a699a21cbd908df
#
_cell.length_a   1.000
_cell.length_b   1.000
_cell.length_c   1.000
_cell.angle_alpha   90.00
_cell.angle_beta   90.00
_cell.angle_gamma   90.00
#
_symmetry.space_group_name_H-M   'P 1'
#
loop_
_entity.id
_entity.type
_entity.pdbx_description
1 polymer ?
#
loop_
_entity_poly.entity_id
_entity_poly.type
_entity_poly.pdbx_seq_one_letter_code
_entity_poly.pdbx_strand_id
1 'polypeptide(L)'
;MKNKPTLPLFLFACLLLVVGQRAPAASTPLPRSSPEAQGVSSAAIRAYVESADKAINTLHSFMLVRHGQVIAEGWWQPEAADKPHVLWSLSKSFNSTAVGLVAAEGKLSLEDPVLKFFPADAPTDPSENLKAMRVRDLLTMSGGHDTEPKFKIESGPSVKDFLAHPVTHQPGTYFRYNTPGSYTLSAIVTKATGQTVLDYLKPRLFEPLGIDHPEWGASAEGYNFGGYGLFIRTEDIAKFGQLYLQKGKWNGKQLLPEKWVAAATAKQVDNDQAPSGKNPDWRQGYGYQFWRCQHNAYRGDGRDGQICLVLPEQDAVIAITAQTGQMQMELDLVWDKLLPAFHPDPLPANAAEQAKLKQKLADLTAHPMRKAN
;
A
#
# COMPACT_ATOMS: atom_id res chain seq x y z
N MET A 1 -39.81 -0.64 77.51
CA MET A 1 -38.65 0.00 76.81
C MET A 1 -38.29 -0.91 75.65
N LYS A 2 -38.57 -0.46 74.40
CA LYS A 2 -38.36 -1.26 73.16
C LYS A 2 -37.12 -0.75 72.46
N ASN A 3 -36.12 -1.61 72.39
CA ASN A 3 -34.86 -1.32 71.63
C ASN A 3 -35.18 -1.42 70.15
N LYS A 4 -34.84 -0.35 69.38
CA LYS A 4 -34.80 -0.33 67.92
C LYS A 4 -33.40 -0.76 67.44
N PRO A 5 -33.26 -1.60 66.39
CA PRO A 5 -31.97 -1.92 65.79
C PRO A 5 -31.54 -0.79 64.83
N THR A 6 -30.30 -0.36 64.98
CA THR A 6 -29.60 0.55 64.05
C THR A 6 -29.07 -0.23 62.88
N LEU A 7 -29.43 0.17 61.63
CA LEU A 7 -28.98 -0.37 60.38
C LEU A 7 -27.67 0.32 59.99
N PRO A 8 -26.58 -0.37 59.57
CA PRO A 8 -25.35 0.27 59.11
C PRO A 8 -25.52 0.76 57.65
N LEU A 9 -25.19 2.02 57.46
CA LEU A 9 -25.13 2.69 56.15
C LEU A 9 -23.89 2.24 55.39
N PHE A 10 -24.06 1.40 54.38
CA PHE A 10 -22.97 1.05 53.46
C PHE A 10 -22.80 2.19 52.45
N LEU A 11 -21.68 2.93 52.55
CA LEU A 11 -21.24 3.88 51.52
C LEU A 11 -20.68 3.10 50.34
N PHE A 12 -21.39 3.07 49.21
CA PHE A 12 -20.88 2.61 47.93
C PHE A 12 -20.05 3.75 47.32
N ALA A 13 -18.74 3.63 47.40
CA ALA A 13 -17.80 4.50 46.63
C ALA A 13 -17.83 4.08 45.16
N CYS A 14 -18.56 4.80 44.28
CA CYS A 14 -18.45 4.66 42.86
C CYS A 14 -17.08 5.18 42.40
N LEU A 15 -16.16 4.28 42.07
CA LEU A 15 -14.90 4.59 41.39
C LEU A 15 -15.23 4.90 39.94
N LEU A 16 -15.35 6.18 39.59
CA LEU A 16 -15.42 6.64 38.18
C LEU A 16 -14.09 6.41 37.53
N LEU A 17 -13.95 5.32 36.77
CA LEU A 17 -12.88 5.11 35.81
C LEU A 17 -13.01 6.17 34.71
N VAL A 18 -12.26 7.25 34.81
CA VAL A 18 -12.06 8.20 33.70
C VAL A 18 -11.20 7.48 32.66
N VAL A 19 -11.85 6.86 31.67
CA VAL A 19 -11.20 6.42 30.45
C VAL A 19 -10.79 7.69 29.70
N GLY A 20 -9.57 8.13 29.92
CA GLY A 20 -8.99 9.24 29.16
C GLY A 20 -8.99 8.85 27.68
N GLN A 21 -9.85 9.48 26.88
CA GLN A 21 -9.76 9.46 25.43
C GLN A 21 -8.40 10.08 25.07
N ARG A 22 -7.43 9.25 24.71
CA ARG A 22 -6.20 9.75 24.07
C ARG A 22 -6.62 10.46 22.79
N ALA A 23 -6.36 11.76 22.73
CA ALA A 23 -6.42 12.50 21.47
C ALA A 23 -5.58 11.74 20.43
N PRO A 24 -6.05 11.60 19.19
CA PRO A 24 -5.24 11.00 18.13
C PRO A 24 -3.91 11.74 18.07
N ALA A 25 -2.81 10.99 18.09
CA ALA A 25 -1.48 11.57 17.96
C ALA A 25 -1.45 12.29 16.60
N ALA A 26 -1.16 13.58 16.62
CA ALA A 26 -1.00 14.36 15.38
C ALA A 26 0.00 13.63 14.46
N SER A 27 -0.29 13.60 13.16
CA SER A 27 0.59 13.02 12.14
C SER A 27 1.99 13.59 12.31
N THR A 28 2.95 12.73 12.64
CA THR A 28 4.36 13.14 12.68
C THR A 28 4.90 13.00 11.26
N PRO A 29 5.28 14.12 10.60
CA PRO A 29 5.89 14.05 9.28
C PRO A 29 7.22 13.29 9.32
N LEU A 30 7.62 12.70 8.20
CA LEU A 30 8.98 12.20 8.02
C LEU A 30 9.98 13.35 8.19
N PRO A 31 11.17 13.13 8.76
CA PRO A 31 12.20 14.19 8.82
C PRO A 31 12.63 14.60 7.41
N ARG A 32 13.04 15.84 7.25
CA ARG A 32 13.54 16.41 5.98
C ARG A 32 15.04 16.64 6.07
N SER A 33 15.74 16.45 4.95
CA SER A 33 17.19 16.68 4.82
C SER A 33 17.51 17.28 3.46
N SER A 34 18.71 17.86 3.33
CA SER A 34 19.19 18.22 2.00
C SER A 34 19.58 16.96 1.21
N PRO A 35 19.39 16.93 -0.11
CA PRO A 35 19.76 15.78 -0.94
C PRO A 35 21.22 15.39 -0.79
N GLU A 36 22.14 16.36 -0.81
CA GLU A 36 23.59 16.12 -0.72
C GLU A 36 23.98 15.46 0.61
N ALA A 37 23.34 15.86 1.73
CA ALA A 37 23.59 15.22 3.02
C ALA A 37 23.18 13.74 3.06
N GLN A 38 22.29 13.36 2.16
CA GLN A 38 21.85 11.99 1.97
C GLN A 38 22.45 11.35 0.71
N GLY A 39 23.56 11.90 0.18
CA GLY A 39 24.31 11.31 -0.92
C GLY A 39 23.60 11.35 -2.27
N VAL A 40 22.66 12.30 -2.49
CA VAL A 40 22.01 12.50 -3.79
C VAL A 40 22.20 13.94 -4.25
N SER A 41 22.55 14.14 -5.53
CA SER A 41 22.73 15.48 -6.06
C SER A 41 21.41 16.20 -6.27
N SER A 42 21.25 17.41 -5.74
CA SER A 42 20.13 18.30 -6.04
C SER A 42 19.95 18.55 -7.54
N ALA A 43 21.05 18.63 -8.30
CA ALA A 43 21.00 18.76 -9.75
C ALA A 43 20.39 17.55 -10.43
N ALA A 44 20.70 16.33 -9.98
CA ALA A 44 20.12 15.09 -10.52
C ALA A 44 18.63 14.98 -10.21
N ILE A 45 18.22 15.29 -9.00
CA ILE A 45 16.78 15.31 -8.63
C ILE A 45 16.05 16.35 -9.50
N ARG A 46 16.62 17.53 -9.67
CA ARG A 46 16.03 18.57 -10.54
C ARG A 46 15.88 18.08 -11.98
N ALA A 47 16.92 17.45 -12.54
CA ALA A 47 16.88 16.88 -13.88
C ALA A 47 15.81 15.78 -14.03
N TYR A 48 15.63 14.95 -13.00
CA TYR A 48 14.53 13.98 -12.95
C TYR A 48 13.17 14.69 -12.99
N VAL A 49 12.93 15.65 -12.08
CA VAL A 49 11.66 16.39 -12.00
C VAL A 49 11.36 17.12 -13.30
N GLU A 50 12.34 17.79 -13.92
CA GLU A 50 12.21 18.46 -15.21
C GLU A 50 11.87 17.47 -16.34
N SER A 51 12.49 16.29 -16.34
CA SER A 51 12.22 15.23 -17.31
C SER A 51 10.82 14.64 -17.12
N ALA A 52 10.43 14.35 -15.89
CA ALA A 52 9.12 13.82 -15.57
C ALA A 52 8.00 14.83 -15.91
N ASP A 53 8.17 16.09 -15.53
CA ASP A 53 7.26 17.19 -15.85
C ASP A 53 7.08 17.39 -17.37
N LYS A 54 8.13 17.10 -18.15
CA LYS A 54 8.10 17.18 -19.62
C LYS A 54 7.49 15.95 -20.28
N ALA A 55 7.84 14.75 -19.80
CA ALA A 55 7.52 13.49 -20.47
C ALA A 55 6.17 12.91 -20.06
N ILE A 56 5.74 13.14 -18.81
CA ILE A 56 4.53 12.55 -18.24
C ILE A 56 3.48 13.64 -18.08
N ASN A 57 2.34 13.43 -18.73
CA ASN A 57 1.18 14.28 -18.51
C ASN A 57 0.51 13.90 -17.19
N THR A 58 -0.07 14.88 -16.51
CA THR A 58 -0.90 14.64 -15.32
C THR A 58 -0.18 13.94 -14.15
N LEU A 59 1.08 14.33 -13.87
CA LEU A 59 1.69 14.04 -12.57
C LEU A 59 0.99 14.85 -11.48
N HIS A 60 0.76 14.24 -10.35
CA HIS A 60 0.08 14.83 -9.20
C HIS A 60 1.05 15.13 -8.07
N SER A 61 1.89 14.17 -7.71
CA SER A 61 2.88 14.35 -6.66
C SER A 61 4.09 13.45 -6.84
N PHE A 62 5.17 13.85 -6.20
CA PHE A 62 6.42 13.12 -6.11
C PHE A 62 7.04 13.33 -4.73
N MET A 63 7.52 12.27 -4.09
CA MET A 63 8.30 12.33 -2.86
C MET A 63 9.42 11.31 -2.92
N LEU A 64 10.64 11.76 -2.64
CA LEU A 64 11.83 10.92 -2.53
C LEU A 64 12.32 10.91 -1.09
N VAL A 65 12.34 9.73 -0.51
CA VAL A 65 12.86 9.44 0.84
C VAL A 65 14.15 8.68 0.72
N ARG A 66 15.17 9.05 1.48
CA ARG A 66 16.41 8.30 1.63
C ARG A 66 16.88 8.30 3.08
N HIS A 67 17.37 7.14 3.57
CA HIS A 67 17.75 6.95 4.97
C HIS A 67 16.66 7.41 5.94
N GLY A 68 15.39 7.20 5.57
CA GLY A 68 14.22 7.64 6.35
C GLY A 68 13.94 9.14 6.35
N GLN A 69 14.62 9.93 5.51
CA GLN A 69 14.44 11.38 5.41
C GLN A 69 13.94 11.79 4.03
N VAL A 70 12.95 12.67 3.96
CA VAL A 70 12.50 13.27 2.71
C VAL A 70 13.58 14.24 2.22
N ILE A 71 14.07 14.01 1.01
CA ILE A 71 15.11 14.82 0.37
C ILE A 71 14.61 15.64 -0.82
N ALA A 72 13.42 15.29 -1.35
CA ALA A 72 12.69 16.07 -2.33
C ALA A 72 11.21 15.71 -2.28
N GLU A 73 10.35 16.70 -2.47
CA GLU A 73 8.91 16.54 -2.54
C GLU A 73 8.30 17.65 -3.41
N GLY A 74 7.29 17.32 -4.21
CA GLY A 74 6.62 18.28 -5.08
C GLY A 74 5.21 17.85 -5.45
N TRP A 75 4.35 18.82 -5.69
CA TRP A 75 2.96 18.63 -6.09
C TRP A 75 2.66 19.51 -7.31
N TRP A 76 1.96 18.94 -8.27
CA TRP A 76 1.44 19.68 -9.43
C TRP A 76 0.05 20.19 -9.12
N GLN A 77 -0.21 21.47 -9.34
CA GLN A 77 -1.53 22.06 -9.09
C GLN A 77 -2.61 21.34 -9.91
N PRO A 78 -3.80 20.98 -9.32
CA PRO A 78 -4.32 21.48 -8.04
C PRO A 78 -3.97 20.60 -6.82
N GLU A 79 -3.03 19.65 -6.92
CA GLU A 79 -2.68 18.78 -5.83
C GLU A 79 -1.82 19.46 -4.77
N ALA A 80 -1.88 18.98 -3.52
CA ALA A 80 -1.19 19.54 -2.37
C ALA A 80 -0.82 18.45 -1.36
N ALA A 81 0.11 18.78 -0.45
CA ALA A 81 0.65 17.83 0.53
C ALA A 81 -0.40 17.25 1.48
N ASP A 82 -1.43 18.01 1.81
CA ASP A 82 -2.52 17.65 2.72
C ASP A 82 -3.68 16.92 2.06
N LYS A 83 -3.70 16.85 0.72
CA LYS A 83 -4.78 16.19 -0.02
C LYS A 83 -4.56 14.67 -0.11
N PRO A 84 -5.54 13.86 0.34
CA PRO A 84 -5.52 12.44 0.07
C PRO A 84 -5.76 12.17 -1.42
N HIS A 85 -5.11 11.15 -1.93
CA HIS A 85 -5.21 10.68 -3.31
C HIS A 85 -5.74 9.25 -3.36
N VAL A 86 -6.54 8.92 -4.38
CA VAL A 86 -6.98 7.55 -4.62
C VAL A 86 -5.79 6.67 -5.02
N LEU A 87 -5.60 5.57 -4.32
CA LEU A 87 -4.46 4.69 -4.57
C LEU A 87 -4.71 3.63 -5.64
N TRP A 88 -5.94 3.49 -6.11
CA TRP A 88 -6.30 2.39 -7.01
C TRP A 88 -5.73 1.06 -6.50
N SER A 89 -5.07 0.29 -7.36
CA SER A 89 -4.54 -1.03 -7.01
C SER A 89 -3.38 -1.04 -6.02
N LEU A 90 -2.74 0.09 -5.73
CA LEU A 90 -1.78 0.19 -4.62
C LEU A 90 -2.44 -0.16 -3.27
N SER A 91 -3.76 -0.01 -3.16
CA SER A 91 -4.56 -0.50 -2.02
C SER A 91 -4.34 -1.99 -1.72
N LYS A 92 -4.02 -2.80 -2.74
CA LYS A 92 -3.76 -4.23 -2.60
C LYS A 92 -2.60 -4.54 -1.64
N SER A 93 -1.56 -3.72 -1.67
CA SER A 93 -0.40 -3.88 -0.79
C SER A 93 -0.77 -3.64 0.68
N PHE A 94 -1.65 -2.69 0.96
CA PHE A 94 -2.20 -2.46 2.30
C PHE A 94 -3.13 -3.60 2.74
N ASN A 95 -3.98 -4.10 1.84
CA ASN A 95 -4.83 -5.26 2.10
C ASN A 95 -4.00 -6.52 2.41
N SER A 96 -2.95 -6.77 1.62
CA SER A 96 -1.98 -7.83 1.87
C SER A 96 -1.33 -7.69 3.25
N THR A 97 -0.98 -6.47 3.64
CA THR A 97 -0.43 -6.18 4.98
C THR A 97 -1.40 -6.60 6.08
N ALA A 98 -2.72 -6.36 5.91
CA ALA A 98 -3.73 -6.84 6.85
C ALA A 98 -3.74 -8.37 6.93
N VAL A 99 -3.70 -9.08 5.79
CA VAL A 99 -3.61 -10.54 5.76
C VAL A 99 -2.38 -11.03 6.54
N GLY A 100 -1.23 -10.38 6.36
CA GLY A 100 0.00 -10.72 7.07
C GLY A 100 -0.10 -10.56 8.58
N LEU A 101 -0.74 -9.49 9.03
CA LEU A 101 -0.98 -9.26 10.47
C LEU A 101 -1.97 -10.27 11.06
N VAL A 102 -3.05 -10.57 10.35
CA VAL A 102 -4.05 -11.58 10.78
C VAL A 102 -3.42 -12.96 10.85
N ALA A 103 -2.55 -13.31 9.89
CA ALA A 103 -1.80 -14.56 9.91
C ALA A 103 -0.79 -14.61 11.09
N ALA A 104 -0.13 -13.50 11.38
CA ALA A 104 0.78 -13.39 12.52
C ALA A 104 0.06 -13.50 13.88
N GLU A 105 -1.20 -13.06 13.96
CA GLU A 105 -2.09 -13.26 15.12
C GLU A 105 -2.66 -14.70 15.20
N GLY A 106 -2.33 -15.59 14.25
CA GLY A 106 -2.81 -16.97 14.21
C GLY A 106 -4.29 -17.14 13.89
N LYS A 107 -4.96 -16.09 13.37
CA LYS A 107 -6.40 -16.10 13.06
C LYS A 107 -6.72 -16.69 11.68
N LEU A 108 -5.73 -16.77 10.80
CA LEU A 108 -5.77 -17.49 9.53
C LEU A 108 -4.41 -18.10 9.21
N SER A 109 -4.41 -19.09 8.32
CA SER A 109 -3.21 -19.62 7.68
C SER A 109 -3.22 -19.27 6.19
N LEU A 110 -2.05 -19.02 5.60
CA LEU A 110 -1.93 -18.87 4.16
C LEU A 110 -2.30 -20.15 3.39
N GLU A 111 -2.26 -21.29 4.07
CA GLU A 111 -2.67 -22.61 3.54
C GLU A 111 -4.17 -22.87 3.71
N ASP A 112 -4.92 -22.02 4.40
CA ASP A 112 -6.36 -22.19 4.54
C ASP A 112 -7.04 -22.15 3.17
N PRO A 113 -7.93 -23.12 2.87
CA PRO A 113 -8.78 -23.05 1.70
C PRO A 113 -9.69 -21.82 1.74
N VAL A 114 -9.83 -21.12 0.61
CA VAL A 114 -10.70 -19.93 0.52
C VAL A 114 -12.15 -20.26 0.90
N LEU A 115 -12.64 -21.42 0.49
CA LEU A 115 -14.00 -21.89 0.81
C LEU A 115 -14.27 -22.04 2.32
N LYS A 116 -13.24 -22.21 3.16
CA LYS A 116 -13.36 -22.25 4.62
C LYS A 116 -14.07 -21.00 5.19
N PHE A 117 -13.84 -19.86 4.56
CA PHE A 117 -14.36 -18.56 5.02
C PHE A 117 -15.78 -18.25 4.49
N PHE A 118 -16.21 -18.95 3.44
CA PHE A 118 -17.44 -18.63 2.70
C PHE A 118 -18.29 -19.88 2.42
N PRO A 119 -18.64 -20.70 3.42
CA PRO A 119 -19.41 -21.93 3.18
C PRO A 119 -20.81 -21.67 2.61
N ALA A 120 -21.41 -20.50 2.91
CA ALA A 120 -22.73 -20.12 2.39
C ALA A 120 -22.71 -19.58 0.95
N ASP A 121 -21.57 -19.08 0.49
CA ASP A 121 -21.39 -18.50 -0.86
C ASP A 121 -20.78 -19.51 -1.84
N ALA A 122 -20.36 -20.69 -1.33
CA ALA A 122 -19.77 -21.74 -2.16
C ALA A 122 -20.79 -22.28 -3.17
N PRO A 123 -20.37 -22.53 -4.43
CA PRO A 123 -21.21 -23.26 -5.39
C PRO A 123 -21.64 -24.62 -4.82
N THR A 124 -22.80 -25.12 -5.26
CA THR A 124 -23.34 -26.44 -4.82
C THR A 124 -22.35 -27.56 -5.13
N ASP A 125 -21.68 -27.49 -6.27
CA ASP A 125 -20.66 -28.47 -6.70
C ASP A 125 -19.37 -27.71 -7.07
N PRO A 126 -18.51 -27.39 -6.09
CA PRO A 126 -17.27 -26.66 -6.35
C PRO A 126 -16.26 -27.58 -7.02
N SER A 127 -15.60 -27.07 -8.09
CA SER A 127 -14.55 -27.79 -8.78
C SER A 127 -13.38 -28.14 -7.84
N GLU A 128 -12.59 -29.17 -8.18
CA GLU A 128 -11.40 -29.56 -7.40
C GLU A 128 -10.39 -28.41 -7.31
N ASN A 129 -10.23 -27.62 -8.36
CA ASN A 129 -9.39 -26.45 -8.33
C ASN A 129 -9.91 -25.39 -7.34
N LEU A 130 -11.23 -25.13 -7.31
CA LEU A 130 -11.80 -24.19 -6.34
C LEU A 130 -11.64 -24.70 -4.90
N LYS A 131 -11.82 -26.00 -4.66
CA LYS A 131 -11.57 -26.62 -3.34
C LYS A 131 -10.10 -26.49 -2.91
N ALA A 132 -9.17 -26.57 -3.86
CA ALA A 132 -7.73 -26.47 -3.61
C ALA A 132 -7.22 -25.02 -3.47
N MET A 133 -8.01 -23.98 -3.85
CA MET A 133 -7.60 -22.58 -3.80
C MET A 133 -7.39 -22.12 -2.35
N ARG A 134 -6.22 -21.58 -2.05
CA ARG A 134 -5.80 -21.11 -0.72
C ARG A 134 -5.66 -19.61 -0.66
N VAL A 135 -5.57 -19.06 0.54
CA VAL A 135 -5.32 -17.64 0.79
C VAL A 135 -4.04 -17.16 0.07
N ARG A 136 -2.97 -17.96 0.09
CA ARG A 136 -1.71 -17.65 -0.60
C ARG A 136 -1.88 -17.47 -2.11
N ASP A 137 -2.76 -18.26 -2.72
CA ASP A 137 -2.98 -18.23 -4.16
C ASP A 137 -3.67 -16.93 -4.61
N LEU A 138 -4.48 -16.35 -3.73
CA LEU A 138 -5.05 -15.01 -3.93
C LEU A 138 -3.99 -13.91 -3.76
N LEU A 139 -3.10 -14.03 -2.75
CA LEU A 139 -2.02 -13.07 -2.52
C LEU A 139 -1.05 -13.00 -3.70
N THR A 140 -0.78 -14.12 -4.34
CA THR A 140 0.15 -14.25 -5.48
C THR A 140 -0.51 -14.04 -6.84
N MET A 141 -1.81 -13.69 -6.89
CA MET A 141 -2.55 -13.57 -8.15
C MET A 141 -2.55 -14.88 -8.97
N SER A 142 -2.52 -16.02 -8.30
CA SER A 142 -2.49 -17.35 -8.93
C SER A 142 -3.65 -18.24 -8.49
N GLY A 143 -4.83 -17.66 -8.26
CA GLY A 143 -6.04 -18.40 -7.84
C GLY A 143 -6.60 -19.39 -8.87
N GLY A 144 -6.01 -19.46 -10.08
CA GLY A 144 -6.40 -20.44 -11.11
C GLY A 144 -7.48 -19.96 -12.07
N HIS A 145 -7.93 -18.72 -12.00
CA HIS A 145 -8.83 -18.13 -12.98
C HIS A 145 -8.09 -17.80 -14.28
N ASP A 146 -8.66 -18.12 -15.42
CA ASP A 146 -8.15 -17.73 -16.75
C ASP A 146 -8.49 -16.26 -17.07
N THR A 147 -9.64 -15.80 -16.62
CA THR A 147 -10.12 -14.43 -16.78
C THR A 147 -10.53 -13.82 -15.44
N GLU A 148 -10.46 -12.50 -15.35
CA GLU A 148 -10.93 -11.78 -14.17
C GLU A 148 -12.47 -11.74 -14.15
N PRO A 149 -13.15 -12.11 -13.02
CA PRO A 149 -14.59 -11.91 -12.88
C PRO A 149 -14.97 -10.43 -13.07
N LYS A 150 -16.01 -10.18 -13.86
CA LYS A 150 -16.48 -8.82 -14.12
C LYS A 150 -17.20 -8.24 -12.91
N PHE A 151 -16.99 -6.95 -12.64
CA PHE A 151 -17.67 -6.23 -11.58
C PHE A 151 -17.79 -4.74 -11.96
N LYS A 152 -18.67 -4.01 -11.29
CA LYS A 152 -18.77 -2.55 -11.39
C LYS A 152 -17.93 -1.90 -10.31
N ILE A 153 -17.12 -0.92 -10.66
CA ILE A 153 -16.19 -0.25 -9.71
C ILE A 153 -16.98 0.38 -8.55
N GLU A 154 -18.15 0.97 -8.82
CA GLU A 154 -18.95 1.69 -7.83
C GLU A 154 -19.58 0.77 -6.78
N SER A 155 -19.99 -0.43 -7.16
CA SER A 155 -20.58 -1.42 -6.24
C SER A 155 -19.58 -2.41 -5.66
N GLY A 156 -18.40 -2.51 -6.30
CA GLY A 156 -17.39 -3.50 -5.97
C GLY A 156 -17.68 -4.91 -6.52
N PRO A 157 -16.71 -5.82 -6.36
CA PRO A 157 -16.90 -7.25 -6.61
C PRO A 157 -17.85 -7.88 -5.59
N SER A 158 -18.26 -9.11 -5.86
CA SER A 158 -18.97 -10.00 -4.93
C SER A 158 -18.15 -11.26 -4.69
N VAL A 159 -18.11 -11.74 -3.44
CA VAL A 159 -17.45 -13.00 -3.10
C VAL A 159 -18.14 -14.17 -3.80
N LYS A 160 -19.47 -14.17 -3.83
CA LYS A 160 -20.25 -15.20 -4.51
C LYS A 160 -19.92 -15.29 -6.00
N ASP A 161 -19.83 -14.17 -6.69
CA ASP A 161 -19.48 -14.13 -8.12
C ASP A 161 -18.04 -14.56 -8.35
N PHE A 162 -17.13 -14.22 -7.45
CA PHE A 162 -15.74 -14.69 -7.49
C PHE A 162 -15.65 -16.21 -7.37
N LEU A 163 -16.34 -16.80 -6.41
CA LEU A 163 -16.35 -18.26 -6.18
C LEU A 163 -17.08 -19.04 -7.28
N ALA A 164 -18.08 -18.43 -7.92
CA ALA A 164 -18.81 -19.02 -9.04
C ALA A 164 -18.06 -18.96 -10.38
N HIS A 165 -17.02 -18.08 -10.48
CA HIS A 165 -16.26 -17.94 -11.71
C HIS A 165 -15.36 -19.18 -11.94
N PRO A 166 -15.26 -19.69 -13.20
CA PRO A 166 -14.52 -20.92 -13.47
C PRO A 166 -13.04 -20.85 -13.07
N VAL A 167 -12.58 -21.83 -12.29
CA VAL A 167 -11.17 -22.02 -11.90
C VAL A 167 -10.58 -23.10 -12.79
N THR A 168 -10.01 -22.68 -13.92
CA THR A 168 -9.59 -23.58 -15.02
C THR A 168 -8.16 -24.10 -14.85
N HIS A 169 -7.32 -23.39 -14.11
CA HIS A 169 -5.95 -23.78 -13.80
C HIS A 169 -5.83 -24.26 -12.35
N GLN A 170 -4.86 -25.12 -12.09
CA GLN A 170 -4.51 -25.49 -10.72
C GLN A 170 -4.04 -24.22 -9.97
N PRO A 171 -4.60 -23.89 -8.80
CA PRO A 171 -4.15 -22.76 -8.00
C PRO A 171 -2.65 -22.82 -7.69
N GLY A 172 -1.98 -21.68 -7.74
CA GLY A 172 -0.54 -21.56 -7.56
C GLY A 172 0.30 -21.76 -8.84
N THR A 173 -0.29 -22.13 -9.97
CA THR A 173 0.47 -22.47 -11.20
C THR A 173 0.35 -21.45 -12.33
N TYR A 174 -0.67 -20.59 -12.29
CA TYR A 174 -0.96 -19.64 -13.36
C TYR A 174 -1.21 -18.23 -12.82
N PHE A 175 -0.35 -17.29 -13.20
CA PHE A 175 -0.52 -15.89 -12.80
C PHE A 175 -1.60 -15.22 -13.65
N ARG A 176 -2.61 -14.69 -12.98
CA ARG A 176 -3.63 -13.82 -13.57
C ARG A 176 -3.97 -12.71 -12.59
N TYR A 177 -3.63 -11.48 -12.94
CA TYR A 177 -4.01 -10.33 -12.14
C TYR A 177 -5.52 -10.29 -11.94
N ASN A 178 -5.98 -10.26 -10.69
CA ASN A 178 -7.39 -10.50 -10.34
C ASN A 178 -7.81 -9.63 -9.15
N THR A 179 -8.53 -8.56 -9.42
CA THR A 179 -9.01 -7.61 -8.41
C THR A 179 -10.11 -8.22 -7.51
N PRO A 180 -11.08 -9.01 -8.03
CA PRO A 180 -12.01 -9.76 -7.18
C PRO A 180 -11.30 -10.73 -6.22
N GLY A 181 -10.17 -11.32 -6.60
CA GLY A 181 -9.34 -12.11 -5.68
C GLY A 181 -8.79 -11.28 -4.53
N SER A 182 -8.35 -10.05 -4.79
CA SER A 182 -7.92 -9.13 -3.73
C SER A 182 -9.09 -8.67 -2.85
N TYR A 183 -10.29 -8.47 -3.42
CA TYR A 183 -11.50 -8.22 -2.65
C TYR A 183 -11.84 -9.41 -1.74
N THR A 184 -11.72 -10.62 -2.23
CA THR A 184 -11.94 -11.85 -1.44
C THR A 184 -10.95 -11.93 -0.26
N LEU A 185 -9.69 -11.48 -0.42
CA LEU A 185 -8.75 -11.35 0.71
C LEU A 185 -9.26 -10.35 1.77
N SER A 186 -9.83 -9.21 1.36
CA SER A 186 -10.44 -8.24 2.28
C SER A 186 -11.62 -8.86 3.04
N ALA A 187 -12.46 -9.60 2.35
CA ALA A 187 -13.56 -10.34 2.97
C ALA A 187 -13.05 -11.42 3.95
N ILE A 188 -11.97 -12.14 3.62
CA ILE A 188 -11.31 -13.10 4.52
C ILE A 188 -10.82 -12.43 5.80
N VAL A 189 -10.14 -11.27 5.69
CA VAL A 189 -9.71 -10.48 6.86
C VAL A 189 -10.91 -10.15 7.74
N THR A 190 -12.01 -9.69 7.14
CA THR A 190 -13.23 -9.35 7.90
C THR A 190 -13.85 -10.58 8.56
N LYS A 191 -13.94 -11.72 7.87
CA LYS A 191 -14.44 -12.98 8.44
C LYS A 191 -13.56 -13.49 9.59
N ALA A 192 -12.25 -13.37 9.48
CA ALA A 192 -11.31 -13.85 10.49
C ALA A 192 -11.22 -12.94 11.72
N THR A 193 -11.52 -11.65 11.58
CA THR A 193 -11.31 -10.65 12.65
C THR A 193 -12.58 -10.01 13.19
N GLY A 194 -13.69 -10.07 12.45
CA GLY A 194 -14.91 -9.31 12.73
C GLY A 194 -14.80 -7.81 12.44
N GLN A 195 -13.69 -7.35 11.82
CA GLN A 195 -13.42 -5.95 11.51
C GLN A 195 -13.20 -5.77 10.00
N THR A 196 -13.61 -4.63 9.44
CA THR A 196 -13.20 -4.27 8.08
C THR A 196 -11.67 -4.13 8.01
N VAL A 197 -11.08 -4.23 6.80
CA VAL A 197 -9.62 -4.03 6.65
C VAL A 197 -9.19 -2.66 7.16
N LEU A 198 -9.98 -1.62 6.90
CA LEU A 198 -9.72 -0.26 7.38
C LEU A 198 -9.68 -0.21 8.91
N ASP A 199 -10.72 -0.72 9.58
CA ASP A 199 -10.82 -0.74 11.05
C ASP A 199 -9.72 -1.58 11.68
N TYR A 200 -9.39 -2.73 11.06
CA TYR A 200 -8.34 -3.62 11.53
C TYR A 200 -6.95 -2.99 11.44
N LEU A 201 -6.66 -2.30 10.32
CA LEU A 201 -5.37 -1.63 10.09
C LEU A 201 -5.23 -0.32 10.89
N LYS A 202 -6.32 0.34 11.25
CA LYS A 202 -6.28 1.64 11.93
C LYS A 202 -5.34 1.63 13.14
N PRO A 203 -5.53 0.82 14.18
CA PRO A 203 -4.65 0.79 15.35
C PRO A 203 -3.31 0.07 15.11
N ARG A 204 -3.19 -0.76 14.06
CA ARG A 204 -2.03 -1.63 13.81
C ARG A 204 -1.02 -1.05 12.82
N LEU A 205 -1.50 -0.22 11.90
CA LEU A 205 -0.70 0.34 10.81
C LEU A 205 -0.85 1.85 10.70
N PHE A 206 -2.08 2.35 10.50
CA PHE A 206 -2.30 3.76 10.18
C PHE A 206 -1.92 4.69 11.34
N GLU A 207 -2.43 4.46 12.54
CA GLU A 207 -2.09 5.26 13.72
C GLU A 207 -0.60 5.19 14.07
N PRO A 208 0.07 4.02 14.12
CA PRO A 208 1.51 3.96 14.36
C PRO A 208 2.37 4.70 13.33
N LEU A 209 1.94 4.72 12.05
CA LEU A 209 2.60 5.46 10.98
C LEU A 209 2.24 6.96 10.98
N GLY A 210 1.30 7.39 11.81
CA GLY A 210 0.75 8.74 11.79
C GLY A 210 0.05 9.04 10.46
N ILE A 211 -0.69 8.07 9.92
CA ILE A 211 -1.57 8.24 8.77
C ILE A 211 -2.94 8.63 9.31
N ASP A 212 -3.28 9.90 9.13
CA ASP A 212 -4.54 10.45 9.62
C ASP A 212 -5.62 10.31 8.55
N HIS A 213 -6.83 10.01 9.00
CA HIS A 213 -8.04 9.98 8.18
C HIS A 213 -7.93 9.15 6.89
N PRO A 214 -7.41 7.90 6.94
CA PRO A 214 -7.47 7.03 5.76
C PRO A 214 -8.94 6.70 5.48
N GLU A 215 -9.33 6.76 4.20
CA GLU A 215 -10.65 6.38 3.74
C GLU A 215 -10.54 5.17 2.82
N TRP A 216 -11.43 4.21 2.96
CA TRP A 216 -11.46 3.03 2.10
C TRP A 216 -12.89 2.66 1.72
N GLY A 217 -13.22 2.71 0.45
CA GLY A 217 -14.52 2.32 -0.05
C GLY A 217 -14.88 0.85 0.28
N ALA A 218 -16.16 0.61 0.48
CA ALA A 218 -16.70 -0.71 0.79
C ALA A 218 -17.81 -1.11 -0.18
N SER A 219 -17.98 -2.42 -0.40
CA SER A 219 -19.06 -3.01 -1.17
C SER A 219 -20.36 -3.07 -0.37
N ALA A 220 -21.45 -3.42 -1.05
CA ALA A 220 -22.73 -3.71 -0.41
C ALA A 220 -22.68 -4.92 0.54
N GLU A 221 -21.69 -5.81 0.41
CA GLU A 221 -21.44 -6.92 1.32
C GLU A 221 -20.77 -6.46 2.64
N GLY A 222 -20.42 -5.17 2.79
CA GLY A 222 -19.81 -4.58 3.98
C GLY A 222 -18.30 -4.80 4.09
N TYR A 223 -17.64 -5.32 3.06
CA TYR A 223 -16.19 -5.47 3.01
C TYR A 223 -15.55 -4.29 2.28
N ASN A 224 -14.39 -3.79 2.75
CA ASN A 224 -13.63 -2.83 1.96
C ASN A 224 -13.27 -3.44 0.59
N PHE A 225 -13.13 -2.60 -0.44
CA PHE A 225 -12.82 -3.10 -1.79
C PHE A 225 -11.50 -3.89 -1.87
N GLY A 226 -10.57 -3.66 -0.93
CA GLY A 226 -9.32 -4.41 -0.80
C GLY A 226 -8.39 -4.29 -2.00
N GLY A 227 -8.92 -4.43 -3.20
CA GLY A 227 -8.19 -4.32 -4.46
C GLY A 227 -7.99 -2.89 -4.96
N TYR A 228 -8.69 -1.89 -4.41
CA TYR A 228 -8.65 -0.46 -4.76
C TYR A 228 -9.42 0.35 -3.70
N GLY A 229 -9.50 1.66 -3.90
CA GLY A 229 -10.42 2.54 -3.16
C GLY A 229 -9.91 3.02 -1.81
N LEU A 230 -8.61 2.84 -1.48
CA LEU A 230 -7.95 3.49 -0.36
C LEU A 230 -7.52 4.90 -0.79
N PHE A 231 -7.77 5.89 0.08
CA PHE A 231 -7.35 7.29 -0.08
C PHE A 231 -6.44 7.67 1.08
N ILE A 232 -5.22 8.08 0.78
CA ILE A 232 -4.22 8.62 1.71
C ILE A 232 -3.34 9.64 1.01
N ARG A 233 -2.52 10.38 1.75
CA ARG A 233 -1.60 11.40 1.21
C ARG A 233 -0.34 10.76 0.62
N THR A 234 0.37 11.52 -0.20
CA THR A 234 1.66 11.09 -0.79
C THR A 234 2.69 10.71 0.28
N GLU A 235 2.81 11.48 1.35
CA GLU A 235 3.72 11.16 2.46
C GLU A 235 3.32 9.86 3.17
N ASP A 236 2.03 9.53 3.22
CA ASP A 236 1.56 8.30 3.82
C ASP A 236 1.94 7.07 2.98
N ILE A 237 1.96 7.21 1.64
CA ILE A 237 2.51 6.21 0.73
C ILE A 237 4.01 6.02 1.01
N ALA A 238 4.76 7.10 1.16
CA ALA A 238 6.19 7.05 1.46
C ALA A 238 6.48 6.40 2.81
N LYS A 239 5.69 6.69 3.86
CA LYS A 239 5.78 6.03 5.18
C LYS A 239 5.53 4.53 5.09
N PHE A 240 4.56 4.11 4.29
CA PHE A 240 4.29 2.70 4.04
C PHE A 240 5.47 2.01 3.34
N GLY A 241 6.03 2.62 2.30
CA GLY A 241 7.25 2.12 1.65
C GLY A 241 8.44 2.04 2.60
N GLN A 242 8.63 3.06 3.44
CA GLN A 242 9.70 3.11 4.44
C GLN A 242 9.54 2.00 5.51
N LEU A 243 8.32 1.69 5.94
CA LEU A 243 8.06 0.56 6.83
C LEU A 243 8.51 -0.77 6.20
N TYR A 244 8.23 -0.98 4.92
CA TYR A 244 8.66 -2.18 4.19
C TYR A 244 10.18 -2.21 3.99
N LEU A 245 10.79 -1.08 3.66
CA LEU A 245 12.24 -0.95 3.55
C LEU A 245 12.94 -1.29 4.87
N GLN A 246 12.37 -0.87 6.00
CA GLN A 246 12.86 -1.17 7.35
C GLN A 246 12.40 -2.54 7.87
N LYS A 247 12.01 -3.46 6.97
CA LYS A 247 11.61 -4.83 7.31
C LYS A 247 10.51 -4.90 8.38
N GLY A 248 9.57 -3.97 8.30
CA GLY A 248 8.42 -3.90 9.19
C GLY A 248 8.66 -3.20 10.53
N LYS A 249 9.84 -2.59 10.74
CA LYS A 249 10.12 -1.76 11.93
C LYS A 249 9.72 -0.31 11.68
N TRP A 250 9.16 0.32 12.71
CA TRP A 250 8.82 1.73 12.72
C TRP A 250 9.06 2.32 14.11
N ASN A 251 9.87 3.39 14.20
CA ASN A 251 10.23 4.02 15.47
C ASN A 251 10.67 3.00 16.56
N GLY A 252 11.50 2.04 16.16
CA GLY A 252 12.04 0.99 17.04
C GLY A 252 11.08 -0.17 17.36
N LYS A 253 9.81 -0.10 16.93
CA LYS A 253 8.81 -1.17 17.13
C LYS A 253 8.65 -2.01 15.87
N GLN A 254 8.53 -3.34 16.04
CA GLN A 254 8.15 -4.24 14.95
C GLN A 254 6.64 -4.16 14.76
N LEU A 255 6.18 -3.49 13.70
CA LEU A 255 4.77 -3.41 13.34
C LEU A 255 4.34 -4.59 12.46
N LEU A 256 5.19 -4.99 11.51
CA LEU A 256 4.98 -6.15 10.64
C LEU A 256 6.06 -7.19 10.90
N PRO A 257 5.75 -8.49 10.95
CA PRO A 257 6.80 -9.51 11.05
C PRO A 257 7.82 -9.38 9.91
N GLU A 258 9.11 -9.40 10.21
CA GLU A 258 10.17 -9.34 9.19
C GLU A 258 10.01 -10.44 8.13
N LYS A 259 9.66 -11.66 8.58
CA LYS A 259 9.38 -12.79 7.68
C LYS A 259 8.22 -12.52 6.72
N TRP A 260 7.22 -11.74 7.15
CA TRP A 260 6.12 -11.32 6.25
C TRP A 260 6.62 -10.37 5.18
N VAL A 261 7.35 -9.34 5.58
CA VAL A 261 7.90 -8.35 4.63
C VAL A 261 8.79 -9.05 3.61
N ALA A 262 9.69 -9.93 4.07
CA ALA A 262 10.55 -10.71 3.17
C ALA A 262 9.75 -11.57 2.18
N ALA A 263 8.72 -12.28 2.64
CA ALA A 263 7.88 -13.11 1.79
C ALA A 263 7.04 -12.27 0.82
N ALA A 264 6.43 -11.19 1.31
CA ALA A 264 5.54 -10.34 0.51
C ALA A 264 6.25 -9.63 -0.64
N THR A 265 7.52 -9.29 -0.46
CA THR A 265 8.32 -8.57 -1.46
C THR A 265 9.25 -9.47 -2.30
N ALA A 266 9.34 -10.76 -1.97
CA ALA A 266 10.05 -11.75 -2.78
C ALA A 266 9.19 -12.18 -3.99
N LYS A 267 9.86 -12.69 -5.03
CA LYS A 267 9.20 -13.35 -6.15
C LYS A 267 8.60 -14.66 -5.67
N GLN A 268 7.28 -14.73 -5.59
CA GLN A 268 6.50 -15.91 -5.23
C GLN A 268 6.01 -16.68 -6.47
N VAL A 269 5.78 -15.96 -7.57
CA VAL A 269 5.28 -16.52 -8.83
C VAL A 269 5.92 -15.78 -10.00
N ASP A 270 6.15 -16.54 -11.08
CA ASP A 270 6.53 -15.95 -12.37
C ASP A 270 5.33 -15.29 -13.04
N ASN A 271 5.57 -14.14 -13.66
CA ASN A 271 4.57 -13.40 -14.40
C ASN A 271 5.06 -12.88 -15.76
N ASP A 272 6.15 -13.46 -16.27
CA ASP A 272 6.74 -13.11 -17.55
C ASP A 272 5.85 -13.46 -18.76
N GLN A 273 4.96 -14.45 -18.60
CA GLN A 273 3.95 -14.85 -19.59
C GLN A 273 2.62 -14.10 -19.45
N ALA A 274 2.49 -13.25 -18.42
CA ALA A 274 1.24 -12.53 -18.18
C ALA A 274 0.90 -11.57 -19.32
N PRO A 275 -0.40 -11.34 -19.60
CA PRO A 275 -0.85 -10.36 -20.61
C PRO A 275 -0.55 -8.91 -20.23
N SER A 276 0.07 -8.65 -19.09
CA SER A 276 0.44 -7.31 -18.58
C SER A 276 1.39 -6.51 -19.48
N GLY A 277 1.61 -6.99 -20.70
CA GLY A 277 2.30 -6.24 -21.75
C GLY A 277 3.81 -6.53 -21.80
N LYS A 278 4.47 -5.78 -22.68
CA LYS A 278 5.91 -5.91 -22.93
C LYS A 278 6.77 -5.13 -21.92
N ASN A 279 6.14 -4.46 -20.96
CA ASN A 279 6.81 -3.58 -20.01
C ASN A 279 7.69 -4.38 -19.05
N PRO A 280 8.99 -4.11 -18.97
CA PRO A 280 9.94 -4.94 -18.23
C PRO A 280 9.63 -5.01 -16.74
N ASP A 281 9.16 -3.92 -16.11
CA ASP A 281 8.86 -3.87 -14.69
C ASP A 281 7.54 -4.56 -14.27
N TRP A 282 6.77 -5.09 -15.23
CA TRP A 282 5.61 -5.95 -14.99
C TRP A 282 5.91 -7.44 -15.26
N ARG A 283 7.18 -7.81 -15.46
CA ARG A 283 7.62 -9.17 -15.82
C ARG A 283 8.74 -9.72 -14.93
N GLN A 284 9.04 -9.05 -13.81
CA GLN A 284 10.11 -9.46 -12.89
C GLN A 284 9.65 -10.45 -11.81
N GLY A 285 8.37 -10.82 -11.83
CA GLY A 285 7.72 -11.66 -10.82
C GLY A 285 6.80 -10.86 -9.90
N TYR A 286 6.01 -11.60 -9.11
CA TYR A 286 5.01 -11.04 -8.20
C TYR A 286 5.12 -11.70 -6.83
N GLY A 287 4.99 -10.91 -5.78
CA GLY A 287 4.97 -11.34 -4.39
C GLY A 287 3.55 -11.44 -3.83
N TYR A 288 3.36 -11.09 -2.56
CA TYR A 288 2.04 -11.00 -1.95
C TYR A 288 1.46 -9.59 -2.15
N GLN A 289 0.87 -9.35 -3.34
CA GLN A 289 0.33 -8.06 -3.80
C GLN A 289 1.41 -6.96 -3.93
N PHE A 290 2.63 -7.36 -4.29
CA PHE A 290 3.74 -6.49 -4.67
C PHE A 290 4.36 -6.99 -5.98
N TRP A 291 4.67 -6.06 -6.87
CA TRP A 291 5.42 -6.32 -8.09
C TRP A 291 6.92 -6.31 -7.81
N ARG A 292 7.64 -7.29 -8.35
CA ARG A 292 9.09 -7.17 -8.49
C ARG A 292 9.41 -6.22 -9.64
N CYS A 293 10.51 -5.48 -9.52
CA CYS A 293 11.00 -4.57 -10.53
C CYS A 293 12.43 -4.94 -10.94
N GLN A 294 12.89 -4.30 -12.01
CA GLN A 294 14.32 -4.25 -12.34
C GLN A 294 15.12 -3.70 -11.15
N HIS A 295 16.44 -3.80 -11.17
CA HIS A 295 17.35 -3.26 -10.15
C HIS A 295 17.05 -3.72 -8.72
N ASN A 296 16.63 -4.97 -8.57
CA ASN A 296 16.27 -5.57 -7.29
C ASN A 296 15.21 -4.79 -6.47
N ALA A 297 14.52 -3.86 -7.10
CA ALA A 297 13.46 -3.08 -6.49
C ALA A 297 12.13 -3.88 -6.40
N TYR A 298 11.21 -3.36 -5.61
CA TYR A 298 9.83 -3.84 -5.57
C TYR A 298 8.87 -2.66 -5.36
N ARG A 299 7.63 -2.86 -5.73
CA ARG A 299 6.63 -1.81 -5.58
C ARG A 299 5.23 -2.34 -5.33
N GLY A 300 4.39 -1.50 -4.69
CA GLY A 300 2.96 -1.49 -4.87
C GLY A 300 2.64 -0.45 -5.95
N ASP A 301 1.70 -0.76 -6.85
CA ASP A 301 1.24 0.21 -7.83
C ASP A 301 -0.28 0.23 -8.00
N GLY A 302 -0.77 1.33 -8.53
CA GLY A 302 -2.16 1.53 -8.85
C GLY A 302 -2.35 2.10 -10.25
N ARG A 303 -3.51 1.83 -10.82
CA ARG A 303 -3.94 2.36 -12.10
C ARG A 303 -3.61 3.85 -12.21
N ASP A 304 -3.21 4.27 -13.38
CA ASP A 304 -2.93 5.66 -13.74
C ASP A 304 -1.71 6.27 -13.02
N GLY A 305 -0.78 5.45 -12.47
CA GLY A 305 0.52 5.94 -11.98
C GLY A 305 0.60 6.20 -10.46
N GLN A 306 -0.12 5.43 -9.66
CA GLN A 306 0.06 5.45 -8.21
C GLN A 306 1.20 4.49 -7.86
N ILE A 307 2.34 4.97 -7.41
CA ILE A 307 3.54 4.16 -7.18
C ILE A 307 4.07 4.35 -5.75
N CYS A 308 4.31 3.23 -5.09
CA CYS A 308 5.14 3.11 -3.90
C CYS A 308 6.32 2.22 -4.26
N LEU A 309 7.41 2.81 -4.74
CA LEU A 309 8.63 2.11 -5.15
C LEU A 309 9.63 2.07 -4.01
N VAL A 310 10.14 0.88 -3.72
CA VAL A 310 11.15 0.65 -2.69
C VAL A 310 12.44 0.17 -3.36
N LEU A 311 13.54 0.84 -3.03
CA LEU A 311 14.89 0.62 -3.56
C LEU A 311 15.79 0.16 -2.41
N PRO A 312 15.85 -1.15 -2.08
CA PRO A 312 16.58 -1.64 -0.92
C PRO A 312 18.07 -1.34 -0.93
N GLU A 313 18.70 -1.42 -2.11
CA GLU A 313 20.14 -1.19 -2.26
C GLU A 313 20.53 0.28 -2.09
N GLN A 314 19.58 1.21 -2.35
CA GLN A 314 19.77 2.66 -2.21
C GLN A 314 19.27 3.19 -0.87
N ASP A 315 18.69 2.33 -0.02
CA ASP A 315 17.97 2.73 1.21
C ASP A 315 17.01 3.88 0.92
N ALA A 316 16.16 3.71 -0.11
CA ALA A 316 15.29 4.77 -0.61
C ALA A 316 13.88 4.29 -0.93
N VAL A 317 12.92 5.24 -0.84
CA VAL A 317 11.53 5.08 -1.24
C VAL A 317 11.12 6.23 -2.13
N ILE A 318 10.37 5.91 -3.19
CA ILE A 318 9.78 6.91 -4.08
C ILE A 318 8.27 6.71 -4.07
N ALA A 319 7.54 7.75 -3.69
CA ALA A 319 6.09 7.81 -3.81
C ALA A 319 5.71 8.74 -4.96
N ILE A 320 4.86 8.27 -5.87
CA ILE A 320 4.34 9.05 -7.00
C ILE A 320 2.83 8.88 -7.02
N THR A 321 2.11 9.95 -7.31
CA THR A 321 0.70 9.89 -7.70
C THR A 321 0.51 10.62 -9.02
N ALA A 322 -0.34 10.07 -9.89
CA ALA A 322 -0.58 10.60 -11.23
C ALA A 322 -1.96 10.19 -11.77
N GLN A 323 -2.28 10.69 -12.96
CA GLN A 323 -3.36 10.22 -13.80
C GLN A 323 -2.82 10.01 -15.22
N THR A 324 -1.90 9.06 -15.37
CA THR A 324 -1.19 8.80 -16.63
C THR A 324 -1.32 7.36 -17.11
N GLY A 325 -1.41 7.18 -18.44
CA GLY A 325 -1.23 5.85 -19.05
C GLY A 325 0.24 5.42 -19.24
N GLN A 326 1.20 6.28 -18.87
CA GLN A 326 2.63 6.08 -19.13
C GLN A 326 3.38 5.53 -17.91
N MET A 327 2.79 4.58 -17.20
CA MET A 327 3.33 4.05 -15.94
C MET A 327 4.76 3.48 -16.06
N GLN A 328 5.14 2.88 -17.21
CA GLN A 328 6.51 2.41 -17.41
C GLN A 328 7.48 3.61 -17.51
N MET A 329 7.08 4.70 -18.11
CA MET A 329 7.90 5.92 -18.20
C MET A 329 8.23 6.52 -16.84
N GLU A 330 7.31 6.41 -15.87
CA GLU A 330 7.58 6.83 -14.49
C GLU A 330 8.77 6.06 -13.89
N LEU A 331 8.81 4.74 -14.12
CA LEU A 331 9.90 3.87 -13.66
C LEU A 331 11.18 4.08 -14.47
N ASP A 332 11.08 4.17 -15.80
CA ASP A 332 12.25 4.40 -16.69
C ASP A 332 12.99 5.68 -16.29
N LEU A 333 12.25 6.75 -15.97
CA LEU A 333 12.87 8.01 -15.51
C LEU A 333 13.58 7.85 -14.15
N VAL A 334 13.05 7.02 -13.26
CA VAL A 334 13.75 6.68 -12.01
C VAL A 334 15.03 5.93 -12.31
N TRP A 335 14.99 4.91 -13.20
CA TRP A 335 16.15 4.12 -13.58
C TRP A 335 17.23 4.95 -14.27
N ASP A 336 16.83 5.82 -15.18
CA ASP A 336 17.75 6.60 -16.00
C ASP A 336 18.32 7.83 -15.27
N LYS A 337 17.56 8.47 -14.38
CA LYS A 337 17.92 9.78 -13.81
C LYS A 337 18.24 9.74 -12.33
N LEU A 338 17.45 9.00 -11.53
CA LEU A 338 17.65 8.97 -10.09
C LEU A 338 18.60 7.84 -9.67
N LEU A 339 18.42 6.64 -10.18
CA LEU A 339 19.21 5.49 -9.76
C LEU A 339 20.73 5.72 -9.87
N PRO A 340 21.27 6.29 -10.95
CA PRO A 340 22.70 6.59 -11.05
C PRO A 340 23.19 7.71 -10.13
N ALA A 341 22.27 8.48 -9.54
CA ALA A 341 22.61 9.64 -8.71
C ALA A 341 22.75 9.30 -7.21
N PHE A 342 22.47 8.07 -6.80
CA PHE A 342 22.66 7.64 -5.43
C PHE A 342 24.12 7.30 -5.17
N HIS A 343 24.72 7.97 -4.19
CA HIS A 343 26.08 7.73 -3.71
C HIS A 343 26.03 7.14 -2.29
N PRO A 344 26.96 6.26 -1.91
CA PRO A 344 26.98 5.66 -0.58
C PRO A 344 27.24 6.70 0.53
N ASP A 345 28.06 7.70 0.23
CA ASP A 345 28.47 8.74 1.17
C ASP A 345 27.78 10.08 0.90
N PRO A 346 27.64 10.95 1.89
CA PRO A 346 27.20 12.33 1.69
C PRO A 346 28.05 13.06 0.65
N LEU A 347 27.41 13.88 -0.16
CA LEU A 347 28.05 14.75 -1.13
C LEU A 347 28.39 16.11 -0.50
N PRO A 348 29.39 16.82 -1.02
CA PRO A 348 29.61 18.22 -0.64
C PRO A 348 28.34 19.06 -0.84
N ALA A 349 28.02 19.90 0.13
CA ALA A 349 26.86 20.79 0.04
C ALA A 349 26.95 21.69 -1.21
N ASN A 350 25.83 21.81 -1.93
CA ASN A 350 25.74 22.65 -3.12
C ASN A 350 24.51 23.59 -3.01
N ALA A 351 24.69 24.68 -2.30
CA ALA A 351 23.61 25.65 -2.03
C ALA A 351 22.97 26.19 -3.31
N ALA A 352 23.75 26.39 -4.37
CA ALA A 352 23.24 26.89 -5.65
C ALA A 352 22.28 25.88 -6.32
N GLU A 353 22.65 24.60 -6.39
CA GLU A 353 21.77 23.57 -6.98
C GLU A 353 20.58 23.26 -6.06
N GLN A 354 20.75 23.30 -4.74
CA GLN A 354 19.63 23.19 -3.79
C GLN A 354 18.61 24.30 -4.01
N ALA A 355 19.06 25.55 -4.19
CA ALA A 355 18.17 26.66 -4.48
C ALA A 355 17.41 26.48 -5.80
N LYS A 356 18.08 26.00 -6.87
CA LYS A 356 17.46 25.71 -8.16
C LYS A 356 16.42 24.58 -8.05
N LEU A 357 16.74 23.49 -7.33
CA LEU A 357 15.81 22.40 -7.08
C LEU A 357 14.58 22.91 -6.31
N LYS A 358 14.79 23.66 -5.23
CA LYS A 358 13.70 24.24 -4.43
C LYS A 358 12.80 25.14 -5.29
N GLN A 359 13.40 25.99 -6.14
CA GLN A 359 12.63 26.83 -7.07
C GLN A 359 11.82 25.97 -8.04
N LYS A 360 12.42 24.94 -8.68
CA LYS A 360 11.70 24.06 -9.61
C LYS A 360 10.53 23.35 -8.92
N LEU A 361 10.71 22.84 -7.70
CA LEU A 361 9.64 22.19 -6.94
C LEU A 361 8.52 23.17 -6.56
N ALA A 362 8.86 24.40 -6.20
CA ALA A 362 7.87 25.45 -5.95
C ALA A 362 7.09 25.84 -7.22
N ASP A 363 7.76 25.88 -8.37
CA ASP A 363 7.11 26.20 -9.66
C ASP A 363 6.04 25.17 -10.07
N LEU A 364 6.15 23.90 -9.63
CA LEU A 364 5.15 22.86 -9.90
C LEU A 364 3.77 23.23 -9.31
N THR A 365 3.76 23.88 -8.14
CA THR A 365 2.52 24.32 -7.50
C THR A 365 1.95 25.62 -8.12
N ALA A 366 2.73 26.33 -8.91
CA ALA A 366 2.32 27.58 -9.58
C ALA A 366 1.71 27.33 -10.98
N HIS A 367 1.96 26.16 -11.58
CA HIS A 367 1.50 25.85 -12.92
C HIS A 367 0.52 24.68 -12.90
N PRO A 368 -0.65 24.77 -13.62
CA PRO A 368 -1.57 23.66 -13.69
C PRO A 368 -0.93 22.47 -14.42
N MET A 369 -1.32 21.27 -13.99
CA MET A 369 -0.95 20.02 -14.67
C MET A 369 -1.20 20.12 -16.18
N ARG A 370 -0.30 19.55 -16.97
CA ARG A 370 -0.57 19.34 -18.39
C ARG A 370 -1.67 18.29 -18.52
N LYS A 371 -2.73 18.63 -19.24
CA LYS A 371 -3.77 17.65 -19.57
C LYS A 371 -3.21 16.64 -20.58
N ALA A 372 -3.62 15.38 -20.45
CA ALA A 372 -3.42 14.40 -21.51
C ALA A 372 -4.14 14.91 -22.78
N ASN A 373 -3.44 14.94 -23.91
CA ASN A 373 -4.05 15.24 -25.21
C ASN A 373 -4.92 14.07 -25.65
#